data_69abcceb0c661b89f56abcd255826d9e
#
_entry.id   69abcceb0c661b89f56abcd255826d9e
#
_cell.length_a   1.000
_cell.length_b   1.000
_cell.length_c   1.000
_cell.angle_alpha   90.00
_cell.angle_beta   90.00
_cell.angle_gamma   90.00
#
_symmetry.space_group_name_H-M   'P 1'
#
loop_
_entity.id
_entity.type
_entity.pdbx_description
1 polymer ?
#
loop_
_entity_poly.entity_id
_entity_poly.type
_entity_poly.pdbx_seq_one_letter_code
_entity_poly.pdbx_strand_id
1 'polypeptide(L)'
;MRLPLYFAMCAGAAFGQADFVRQVQPVLEKHCTGCHGGARGLGGLRLNTRANAARAIMTGDPEKSPLLRTMETAPGQPLAMPPGGPQVPAADRVLVRQWLAAGAVWPANLEIGKAAVKAKDDAELARTIAGRIGKTDGFVSYKNTIPNTVVSYEMVPISGGEFVMGTAEGEKGRSADEGPQRKLKIEPFWMGKYEVTWDEYRFFMFQNLANETLGADPSLDAISRPTKPYVEMSFGMGINGFPAISMTQHAANKYAQWLSAKTGHFYRLPTEAEWEYACRAGKTESGNLDENAWHVGNSMEKYQLTGKKKPNAFGVYDLLGNVAEWTVDQYDPKAFAKPLPAAGYVPSSTPYPHVSKGGGWSDDASRLRCGARLGSDASWKMQDPQLPKSIWYLTDAQFQGFRLVRPLRTPGAAEMFRYWNNGVERE
;
A
#
# COMPACT_ATOMS: atom_id res chain seq x y z
N MET A 1 19.74 9.64 -85.41
CA MET A 1 20.18 8.81 -84.27
C MET A 1 19.55 9.45 -83.02
N ARG A 2 18.44 8.87 -82.45
CA ARG A 2 17.77 9.32 -81.29
C ARG A 2 18.09 8.33 -80.14
N LEU A 3 18.77 8.76 -79.07
CA LEU A 3 18.98 8.00 -77.83
C LEU A 3 17.70 8.03 -76.96
N PRO A 4 17.29 6.90 -76.44
CA PRO A 4 16.20 6.90 -75.44
C PRO A 4 16.71 7.26 -74.07
N LEU A 5 16.03 8.22 -73.41
CA LEU A 5 16.17 8.49 -71.96
C LEU A 5 15.56 7.34 -71.15
N TYR A 6 16.39 6.67 -70.36
CA TYR A 6 15.91 5.76 -69.32
C TYR A 6 15.52 6.56 -68.13
N PHE A 7 14.21 6.61 -67.75
CA PHE A 7 13.71 7.03 -66.49
C PHE A 7 13.93 5.91 -65.46
N ALA A 8 14.86 6.12 -64.54
CA ALA A 8 15.00 5.23 -63.40
C ALA A 8 13.86 5.52 -62.41
N MET A 9 12.85 4.64 -62.36
CA MET A 9 11.87 4.62 -61.29
C MET A 9 12.55 4.18 -59.99
N CYS A 10 12.81 5.12 -59.07
CA CYS A 10 13.09 4.78 -57.67
C CYS A 10 11.84 4.17 -57.06
N ALA A 11 11.86 2.85 -56.90
CA ALA A 11 10.88 2.14 -56.09
C ALA A 11 11.11 2.54 -54.63
N GLY A 12 10.36 3.56 -54.14
CA GLY A 12 10.26 3.86 -52.74
C GLY A 12 9.64 2.67 -52.02
N ALA A 13 10.39 2.04 -51.14
CA ALA A 13 9.85 1.02 -50.24
C ALA A 13 8.67 1.63 -49.47
N ALA A 14 7.45 1.22 -49.83
CA ALA A 14 6.26 1.53 -49.06
C ALA A 14 6.39 0.80 -47.71
N PHE A 15 6.91 1.48 -46.70
CA PHE A 15 6.78 1.02 -45.33
C PHE A 15 5.28 0.94 -45.00
N GLY A 16 4.78 -0.26 -44.78
CA GLY A 16 3.38 -0.50 -44.47
C GLY A 16 2.96 0.39 -43.28
N GLN A 17 1.83 1.07 -43.46
CA GLN A 17 1.26 1.93 -42.43
C GLN A 17 0.98 1.08 -41.18
N ALA A 18 1.53 1.47 -40.01
CA ALA A 18 1.31 0.74 -38.78
C ALA A 18 -0.18 0.82 -38.39
N ASP A 19 -0.81 -0.35 -38.22
CA ASP A 19 -2.21 -0.47 -37.80
C ASP A 19 -2.32 -0.04 -36.31
N PHE A 20 -3.13 0.98 -36.09
CA PHE A 20 -3.30 1.51 -34.72
C PHE A 20 -3.81 0.44 -33.76
N VAL A 21 -4.89 -0.24 -34.11
CA VAL A 21 -5.56 -1.19 -33.19
C VAL A 21 -4.71 -2.43 -32.92
N ARG A 22 -4.04 -2.94 -33.94
CA ARG A 22 -3.28 -4.19 -33.85
C ARG A 22 -1.85 -4.01 -33.36
N GLN A 23 -1.25 -2.85 -33.57
CA GLN A 23 0.17 -2.65 -33.32
C GLN A 23 0.47 -1.51 -32.34
N VAL A 24 -0.17 -0.35 -32.48
CA VAL A 24 0.13 0.84 -31.66
C VAL A 24 -0.64 0.85 -30.33
N GLN A 25 -1.92 0.51 -30.38
CA GLN A 25 -2.76 0.44 -29.17
C GLN A 25 -2.15 -0.47 -28.09
N PRO A 26 -1.70 -1.72 -28.40
CA PRO A 26 -1.07 -2.58 -27.39
C PRO A 26 0.20 -1.96 -26.77
N VAL A 27 0.98 -1.21 -27.56
CA VAL A 27 2.18 -0.51 -27.06
C VAL A 27 1.78 0.60 -26.08
N LEU A 28 0.78 1.43 -26.44
CA LEU A 28 0.30 2.51 -25.58
C LEU A 28 -0.34 1.95 -24.31
N GLU A 29 -1.12 0.89 -24.40
CA GLU A 29 -1.76 0.25 -23.25
C GLU A 29 -0.74 -0.37 -22.31
N LYS A 30 0.28 -1.03 -22.82
CA LYS A 30 1.34 -1.66 -22.04
C LYS A 30 2.24 -0.66 -21.30
N HIS A 31 2.61 0.44 -21.95
CA HIS A 31 3.66 1.33 -21.46
C HIS A 31 3.18 2.70 -20.96
N CYS A 32 1.99 3.15 -21.34
CA CYS A 32 1.55 4.52 -21.15
C CYS A 32 0.25 4.68 -20.37
N THR A 33 -0.80 3.88 -20.69
CA THR A 33 -2.13 4.12 -20.14
C THR A 33 -2.26 3.78 -18.68
N GLY A 34 -1.38 2.95 -18.11
CA GLY A 34 -1.33 2.72 -16.66
C GLY A 34 -1.18 4.01 -15.85
N CYS A 35 -0.41 4.97 -16.39
CA CYS A 35 -0.23 6.30 -15.77
C CYS A 35 -1.08 7.39 -16.42
N HIS A 36 -1.35 7.27 -17.73
CA HIS A 36 -1.98 8.31 -18.54
C HIS A 36 -3.39 7.93 -19.07
N GLY A 37 -3.98 6.83 -18.59
CA GLY A 37 -5.30 6.35 -19.01
C GLY A 37 -6.46 6.78 -18.13
N GLY A 38 -6.23 7.05 -16.85
CA GLY A 38 -7.27 7.39 -15.87
C GLY A 38 -7.93 8.75 -16.09
N ALA A 39 -8.97 9.05 -15.31
CA ALA A 39 -9.77 10.27 -15.43
C ALA A 39 -8.96 11.57 -15.37
N ARG A 40 -7.82 11.59 -14.68
CA ARG A 40 -6.95 12.76 -14.53
C ARG A 40 -5.57 12.63 -15.17
N GLY A 41 -5.10 11.44 -15.50
CA GLY A 41 -3.76 11.18 -16.08
C GLY A 41 -2.61 11.86 -15.34
N LEU A 42 -1.49 11.18 -15.12
CA LEU A 42 -0.33 11.79 -14.46
C LEU A 42 0.22 12.97 -15.28
N GLY A 43 0.63 14.04 -14.59
CA GLY A 43 1.07 15.27 -15.23
C GLY A 43 -0.02 15.98 -16.05
N GLY A 44 -1.31 15.67 -15.80
CA GLY A 44 -2.43 16.19 -16.53
C GLY A 44 -2.50 15.75 -18.00
N LEU A 45 -1.68 14.76 -18.43
CA LEU A 45 -1.74 14.16 -19.76
C LEU A 45 -2.58 12.88 -19.72
N ARG A 46 -3.55 12.76 -20.63
CA ARG A 46 -4.28 11.52 -20.87
C ARG A 46 -4.00 11.02 -22.27
N LEU A 47 -3.81 9.70 -22.41
CA LEU A 47 -3.55 9.03 -23.68
C LEU A 47 -4.67 8.02 -24.02
N ASN A 48 -5.87 8.21 -23.46
CA ASN A 48 -6.99 7.30 -23.63
C ASN A 48 -7.82 7.57 -24.89
N THR A 49 -7.81 8.80 -25.42
CA THR A 49 -8.48 9.16 -26.67
C THR A 49 -7.58 10.05 -27.52
N ARG A 50 -7.86 10.13 -28.83
CA ARG A 50 -7.11 11.01 -29.73
C ARG A 50 -7.13 12.46 -29.28
N ALA A 51 -8.29 12.95 -28.81
CA ALA A 51 -8.44 14.32 -28.33
C ALA A 51 -7.59 14.59 -27.09
N ASN A 52 -7.61 13.67 -26.12
CA ASN A 52 -6.83 13.80 -24.89
C ASN A 52 -5.32 13.67 -25.12
N ALA A 53 -4.90 12.87 -26.10
CA ALA A 53 -3.51 12.67 -26.50
C ALA A 53 -2.96 13.79 -27.42
N ALA A 54 -3.79 14.76 -27.84
CA ALA A 54 -3.46 15.74 -28.86
C ALA A 54 -2.13 16.48 -28.61
N ARG A 55 -1.86 16.87 -27.36
CA ARG A 55 -0.64 17.60 -26.99
C ARG A 55 0.63 16.73 -26.97
N ALA A 56 0.50 15.39 -26.95
CA ALA A 56 1.62 14.47 -26.96
C ALA A 56 1.95 13.93 -28.36
N ILE A 57 1.10 14.19 -29.37
CA ILE A 57 1.17 13.63 -30.71
C ILE A 57 1.33 14.74 -31.74
N MET A 58 2.50 14.79 -32.41
CA MET A 58 2.73 15.64 -33.58
C MET A 58 2.55 14.79 -34.83
N THR A 59 1.45 15.03 -35.54
CA THR A 59 1.06 14.30 -36.73
C THR A 59 2.03 14.59 -37.87
N GLY A 60 2.60 13.54 -38.49
CA GLY A 60 3.53 13.66 -39.61
C GLY A 60 4.97 14.02 -39.24
N ASP A 61 5.23 14.35 -37.95
CA ASP A 61 6.60 14.65 -37.48
C ASP A 61 6.90 13.89 -36.17
N PRO A 62 7.39 12.64 -36.29
CA PRO A 62 7.72 11.81 -35.15
C PRO A 62 8.75 12.46 -34.20
N GLU A 63 9.75 13.12 -34.76
CA GLU A 63 10.87 13.71 -33.99
C GLU A 63 10.43 14.86 -33.06
N LYS A 64 9.38 15.57 -33.45
CA LYS A 64 8.79 16.63 -32.63
C LYS A 64 7.70 16.12 -31.69
N SER A 65 7.28 14.86 -31.82
CA SER A 65 6.23 14.29 -30.98
C SER A 65 6.72 14.07 -29.54
N PRO A 66 6.16 14.75 -28.51
CA PRO A 66 6.52 14.51 -27.13
C PRO A 66 6.39 13.04 -26.72
N LEU A 67 5.38 12.33 -27.24
CA LEU A 67 5.17 10.92 -26.97
C LEU A 67 6.42 10.09 -27.32
N LEU A 68 6.95 10.22 -28.54
CA LEU A 68 8.11 9.44 -28.98
C LEU A 68 9.39 9.90 -28.28
N ARG A 69 9.59 11.21 -28.16
CA ARG A 69 10.77 11.77 -27.48
C ARG A 69 10.92 11.25 -26.04
N THR A 70 9.83 11.22 -25.27
CA THR A 70 9.87 10.73 -23.89
C THR A 70 10.13 9.21 -23.81
N MET A 71 9.65 8.42 -24.80
CA MET A 71 9.95 6.98 -24.90
C MET A 71 11.42 6.72 -25.29
N GLU A 72 12.06 7.64 -26.00
CA GLU A 72 13.45 7.54 -26.48
C GLU A 72 14.47 8.14 -25.51
N THR A 73 14.01 8.96 -24.55
CA THR A 73 14.87 9.48 -23.49
C THR A 73 15.43 8.35 -22.64
N ALA A 74 16.74 8.39 -22.37
CA ALA A 74 17.42 7.35 -21.60
C ALA A 74 16.85 7.24 -20.18
N PRO A 75 16.77 6.02 -19.63
CA PRO A 75 16.29 5.81 -18.26
C PRO A 75 17.06 6.66 -17.24
N GLY A 76 16.34 7.25 -16.29
CA GLY A 76 16.92 8.12 -15.25
C GLY A 76 17.13 9.58 -15.69
N GLN A 77 16.96 9.90 -16.96
CA GLN A 77 16.97 11.30 -17.40
C GLN A 77 15.62 11.98 -17.17
N PRO A 78 15.59 13.31 -16.98
CA PRO A 78 14.36 14.06 -16.94
C PRO A 78 13.48 13.80 -18.17
N LEU A 79 12.18 13.64 -17.95
CA LEU A 79 11.18 13.35 -19.00
C LEU A 79 11.25 11.93 -19.59
N ALA A 80 12.13 11.05 -19.15
CA ALA A 80 12.09 9.64 -19.56
C ALA A 80 10.76 8.98 -19.16
N MET A 81 10.13 8.27 -20.10
CA MET A 81 8.89 7.52 -19.84
C MET A 81 9.07 6.04 -20.23
N PRO A 82 8.68 5.11 -19.35
CA PRO A 82 8.14 5.28 -17.97
C PRO A 82 9.17 5.84 -17.00
N PRO A 83 8.80 6.70 -16.06
CA PRO A 83 9.73 7.29 -15.10
C PRO A 83 10.29 6.21 -14.18
N GLY A 84 11.63 6.11 -14.11
CA GLY A 84 12.32 5.12 -13.27
C GLY A 84 12.14 3.65 -13.68
N GLY A 85 11.49 3.37 -14.83
CA GLY A 85 11.38 2.04 -15.43
C GLY A 85 12.42 1.81 -16.53
N PRO A 86 12.46 0.59 -17.11
CA PRO A 86 13.26 0.32 -18.29
C PRO A 86 12.72 1.15 -19.47
N GLN A 87 13.62 1.50 -20.40
CA GLN A 87 13.23 2.16 -21.63
C GLN A 87 12.25 1.29 -22.42
N VAL A 88 11.27 1.92 -23.07
CA VAL A 88 10.35 1.21 -23.99
C VAL A 88 11.17 0.47 -25.03
N PRO A 89 10.89 -0.82 -25.33
CA PRO A 89 11.65 -1.62 -26.28
C PRO A 89 11.77 -0.93 -27.65
N ALA A 90 12.91 -1.11 -28.31
CA ALA A 90 13.17 -0.49 -29.61
C ALA A 90 12.12 -0.85 -30.68
N ALA A 91 11.65 -2.10 -30.70
CA ALA A 91 10.58 -2.54 -31.59
C ALA A 91 9.28 -1.77 -31.38
N ASP A 92 8.88 -1.56 -30.11
CA ASP A 92 7.66 -0.81 -29.76
C ASP A 92 7.80 0.68 -30.15
N ARG A 93 8.97 1.28 -29.95
CA ARG A 93 9.27 2.65 -30.38
C ARG A 93 9.20 2.83 -31.90
N VAL A 94 9.69 1.85 -32.66
CA VAL A 94 9.62 1.84 -34.14
C VAL A 94 8.16 1.84 -34.60
N LEU A 95 7.28 1.04 -34.00
CA LEU A 95 5.85 1.04 -34.35
C LEU A 95 5.19 2.39 -34.11
N VAL A 96 5.47 3.03 -32.95
CA VAL A 96 4.94 4.36 -32.65
C VAL A 96 5.49 5.40 -33.61
N ARG A 97 6.77 5.35 -33.96
CA ARG A 97 7.41 6.24 -34.97
C ARG A 97 6.75 6.13 -36.32
N GLN A 98 6.55 4.91 -36.83
CA GLN A 98 5.89 4.65 -38.11
C GLN A 98 4.46 5.18 -38.12
N TRP A 99 3.71 4.96 -37.06
CA TRP A 99 2.36 5.47 -36.91
C TRP A 99 2.30 6.99 -36.91
N LEU A 100 3.19 7.67 -36.17
CA LEU A 100 3.28 9.13 -36.14
C LEU A 100 3.61 9.70 -37.53
N ALA A 101 4.59 9.09 -38.26
CA ALA A 101 4.98 9.47 -39.60
C ALA A 101 3.83 9.31 -40.63
N ALA A 102 3.01 8.25 -40.44
CA ALA A 102 1.86 7.97 -41.30
C ALA A 102 0.61 8.83 -40.97
N GLY A 103 0.76 9.87 -40.15
CA GLY A 103 -0.33 10.79 -39.81
C GLY A 103 -1.07 10.50 -38.53
N ALA A 104 -0.57 9.59 -37.70
CA ALA A 104 -1.10 9.25 -36.35
C ALA A 104 -2.62 8.98 -36.37
N VAL A 105 -3.08 8.21 -37.35
CA VAL A 105 -4.52 7.86 -37.48
C VAL A 105 -4.96 7.08 -36.26
N TRP A 106 -5.95 7.63 -35.59
CA TRP A 106 -6.59 7.04 -34.42
C TRP A 106 -8.07 6.82 -34.76
N PRO A 107 -8.62 5.60 -34.65
CA PRO A 107 -10.01 5.36 -35.01
C PRO A 107 -10.97 6.27 -34.26
N ALA A 108 -11.97 6.79 -34.98
CA ALA A 108 -12.99 7.66 -34.38
C ALA A 108 -13.69 6.95 -33.22
N ASN A 109 -13.90 7.67 -32.13
CA ASN A 109 -14.58 7.17 -30.92
C ASN A 109 -13.87 6.00 -30.20
N LEU A 110 -12.68 5.61 -30.63
CA LEU A 110 -11.91 4.60 -29.94
C LEU A 110 -11.26 5.21 -28.70
N GLU A 111 -11.60 4.67 -27.54
CA GLU A 111 -10.95 4.95 -26.28
C GLU A 111 -10.11 3.74 -25.88
N ILE A 112 -8.81 3.94 -25.65
CA ILE A 112 -7.84 2.92 -25.21
C ILE A 112 -7.54 3.07 -23.73
N GLY A 113 -6.92 2.08 -23.13
CA GLY A 113 -6.65 2.06 -21.69
C GLY A 113 -7.93 1.87 -20.87
N LYS A 114 -9.03 1.59 -21.55
CA LYS A 114 -10.22 0.97 -20.97
C LYS A 114 -10.12 -0.56 -21.00
N ALA A 115 -8.96 -1.13 -21.26
CA ALA A 115 -8.75 -2.48 -20.80
C ALA A 115 -8.82 -2.38 -19.28
N ALA A 116 -9.95 -2.20 -19.00
CA ALA A 116 -10.75 -2.79 -18.02
C ALA A 116 -10.17 -4.19 -17.68
N VAL A 117 -9.23 -4.20 -16.85
CA VAL A 117 -9.67 -4.73 -15.57
C VAL A 117 -10.82 -3.80 -15.19
N LYS A 118 -12.08 -4.13 -15.47
CA LYS A 118 -13.28 -3.75 -14.76
C LYS A 118 -12.82 -3.73 -13.32
N ALA A 119 -12.69 -2.54 -12.70
CA ALA A 119 -12.29 -2.49 -11.30
C ALA A 119 -13.19 -3.55 -10.67
N LYS A 120 -12.64 -4.70 -10.30
CA LYS A 120 -13.46 -5.75 -9.70
C LYS A 120 -14.08 -5.02 -8.56
N ASP A 121 -15.41 -4.95 -8.54
CA ASP A 121 -16.10 -4.39 -7.40
C ASP A 121 -15.34 -4.90 -6.17
N ASP A 122 -14.74 -4.00 -5.38
CA ASP A 122 -13.90 -4.39 -4.23
C ASP A 122 -14.63 -5.40 -3.34
N ALA A 123 -15.96 -5.36 -3.34
CA ALA A 123 -16.80 -6.34 -2.65
C ALA A 123 -16.80 -7.71 -3.37
N GLU A 124 -16.74 -7.75 -4.71
CA GLU A 124 -16.56 -9.01 -5.46
C GLU A 124 -15.18 -9.61 -5.23
N LEU A 125 -14.16 -8.76 -5.19
CA LEU A 125 -12.80 -9.17 -4.86
C LEU A 125 -12.72 -9.74 -3.45
N ALA A 126 -13.36 -9.10 -2.47
CA ALA A 126 -13.44 -9.60 -1.09
C ALA A 126 -14.16 -10.96 -1.04
N ARG A 127 -15.25 -11.16 -1.79
CA ARG A 127 -15.93 -12.47 -1.91
C ARG A 127 -15.02 -13.54 -2.50
N THR A 128 -14.27 -13.20 -3.54
CA THR A 128 -13.31 -14.12 -4.19
C THR A 128 -12.22 -14.55 -3.21
N ILE A 129 -11.64 -13.59 -2.48
CA ILE A 129 -10.60 -13.88 -1.47
C ILE A 129 -11.20 -14.70 -0.32
N ALA A 130 -12.37 -14.31 0.20
CA ALA A 130 -13.05 -15.02 1.28
C ALA A 130 -13.31 -16.51 0.95
N GLY A 131 -13.63 -16.80 -0.31
CA GLY A 131 -13.83 -18.18 -0.79
C GLY A 131 -12.56 -19.05 -0.75
N ARG A 132 -11.37 -18.44 -0.62
CA ARG A 132 -10.08 -19.12 -0.52
C ARG A 132 -9.55 -19.26 0.91
N ILE A 133 -10.18 -18.54 1.86
CA ILE A 133 -9.75 -18.60 3.27
C ILE A 133 -10.05 -19.99 3.82
N GLY A 134 -8.98 -20.68 4.20
CA GLY A 134 -9.03 -22.02 4.79
C GLY A 134 -9.59 -22.02 6.21
N LYS A 135 -9.98 -23.21 6.67
CA LYS A 135 -10.31 -23.43 8.07
C LYS A 135 -9.05 -23.29 8.93
N THR A 136 -9.25 -22.90 10.17
CA THR A 136 -8.17 -22.78 11.15
C THR A 136 -7.99 -24.11 11.87
N ASP A 137 -6.79 -24.66 11.82
CA ASP A 137 -6.41 -25.86 12.56
C ASP A 137 -5.59 -25.47 13.79
N GLY A 138 -6.18 -25.66 14.97
CA GLY A 138 -5.53 -25.35 16.25
C GLY A 138 -5.43 -23.84 16.56
N PHE A 139 -5.09 -23.53 17.82
CA PHE A 139 -4.85 -22.15 18.27
C PHE A 139 -3.49 -22.09 18.96
N VAL A 140 -2.44 -22.17 18.15
CA VAL A 140 -1.02 -22.18 18.58
C VAL A 140 -0.21 -21.17 17.77
N SER A 141 0.97 -20.81 18.26
CA SER A 141 1.91 -20.00 17.48
C SER A 141 2.27 -20.70 16.18
N TYR A 142 2.39 -19.94 15.10
CA TYR A 142 2.83 -20.47 13.82
C TYR A 142 3.76 -19.50 13.10
N LYS A 143 4.61 -20.07 12.26
CA LYS A 143 5.42 -19.36 11.27
C LYS A 143 4.88 -19.67 9.89
N ASN A 144 4.68 -18.65 9.08
CA ASN A 144 4.26 -18.82 7.70
C ASN A 144 5.23 -18.08 6.77
N THR A 145 5.41 -18.61 5.56
CA THR A 145 6.23 -17.98 4.52
C THR A 145 5.31 -17.38 3.48
N ILE A 146 5.60 -16.16 3.06
CA ILE A 146 4.85 -15.52 1.97
C ILE A 146 5.09 -16.34 0.69
N PRO A 147 4.04 -16.88 0.05
CA PRO A 147 4.19 -17.74 -1.13
C PRO A 147 5.01 -17.07 -2.24
N ASN A 148 5.88 -17.86 -2.87
CA ASN A 148 6.85 -17.47 -3.89
C ASN A 148 7.97 -16.53 -3.40
N THR A 149 8.23 -16.52 -2.09
CA THR A 149 9.33 -15.76 -1.46
C THR A 149 10.07 -16.60 -0.45
N VAL A 150 11.17 -16.09 0.10
CA VAL A 150 11.89 -16.66 1.24
C VAL A 150 11.54 -15.99 2.55
N VAL A 151 10.66 -15.00 2.53
CA VAL A 151 10.30 -14.18 3.69
C VAL A 151 9.20 -14.84 4.50
N SER A 152 9.44 -14.93 5.80
CA SER A 152 8.51 -15.53 6.76
C SER A 152 8.13 -14.54 7.84
N TYR A 153 6.94 -14.72 8.39
CA TYR A 153 6.42 -13.98 9.53
C TYR A 153 5.87 -14.94 10.59
N GLU A 154 5.79 -14.49 11.82
CA GLU A 154 5.34 -15.29 12.95
C GLU A 154 4.09 -14.66 13.58
N MET A 155 3.15 -15.54 13.96
CA MET A 155 1.91 -15.16 14.63
C MET A 155 1.83 -15.89 15.97
N VAL A 156 1.48 -15.15 17.02
CA VAL A 156 1.30 -15.68 18.36
C VAL A 156 -0.17 -15.66 18.77
N PRO A 157 -0.70 -16.69 19.46
CA PRO A 157 -2.07 -16.73 19.90
C PRO A 157 -2.27 -15.79 21.10
N ILE A 158 -3.28 -14.95 21.01
CA ILE A 158 -3.75 -14.10 22.10
C ILE A 158 -5.07 -14.68 22.57
N SER A 159 -5.06 -15.31 23.74
CA SER A 159 -6.28 -15.84 24.36
C SER A 159 -7.24 -14.69 24.62
N GLY A 160 -8.48 -14.84 24.18
CA GLY A 160 -9.52 -13.86 24.51
C GLY A 160 -9.75 -13.76 26.02
N GLY A 161 -10.44 -12.72 26.42
CA GLY A 161 -10.73 -12.47 27.84
C GLY A 161 -11.39 -11.12 28.07
N GLU A 162 -11.76 -10.89 29.32
CA GLU A 162 -12.27 -9.59 29.76
C GLU A 162 -11.11 -8.70 30.22
N PHE A 163 -11.17 -7.43 29.89
CA PHE A 163 -10.23 -6.43 30.39
C PHE A 163 -10.90 -5.05 30.52
N VAL A 164 -10.21 -4.17 31.20
CA VAL A 164 -10.62 -2.77 31.34
C VAL A 164 -9.78 -1.95 30.36
N MET A 165 -10.42 -1.49 29.26
CA MET A 165 -9.82 -0.60 28.29
C MET A 165 -9.79 0.82 28.81
N GLY A 166 -8.72 1.55 28.47
CA GLY A 166 -8.48 2.92 28.88
C GLY A 166 -7.62 3.02 30.13
N THR A 167 -7.26 4.25 30.46
CA THR A 167 -6.33 4.58 31.55
C THR A 167 -7.09 5.07 32.78
N ALA A 168 -6.71 4.58 33.96
CA ALA A 168 -7.33 4.96 35.22
C ALA A 168 -7.14 6.45 35.51
N GLU A 169 -8.11 7.07 36.20
CA GLU A 169 -7.95 8.42 36.69
C GLU A 169 -6.77 8.50 37.69
N GLY A 170 -5.90 9.48 37.51
CA GLY A 170 -4.69 9.63 38.32
C GLY A 170 -3.44 8.88 37.82
N GLU A 171 -3.55 8.04 36.80
CA GLU A 171 -2.36 7.45 36.16
C GLU A 171 -1.46 8.54 35.57
N LYS A 172 -0.17 8.50 35.90
CA LYS A 172 0.81 9.47 35.40
C LYS A 172 0.91 9.46 33.88
N GLY A 173 0.79 10.63 33.27
CA GLY A 173 0.87 10.80 31.83
C GLY A 173 -0.43 10.50 31.08
N ARG A 174 -1.54 10.21 31.78
CA ARG A 174 -2.85 10.02 31.19
C ARG A 174 -3.34 11.29 30.46
N SER A 175 -3.87 11.11 29.28
CA SER A 175 -4.59 12.13 28.50
C SER A 175 -6.11 11.97 28.65
N ALA A 176 -6.86 13.05 28.41
CA ALA A 176 -8.32 13.06 28.58
C ALA A 176 -9.06 12.08 27.66
N ASP A 177 -8.50 11.78 26.50
CA ASP A 177 -9.04 10.88 25.48
C ASP A 177 -8.84 9.38 25.80
N GLU A 178 -8.09 9.06 26.86
CA GLU A 178 -7.85 7.69 27.32
C GLU A 178 -8.93 7.17 28.28
N GLY A 179 -10.03 7.86 28.43
CA GLY A 179 -11.10 7.49 29.32
C GLY A 179 -12.47 8.06 28.95
N PRO A 180 -13.53 7.68 29.67
CA PRO A 180 -13.54 6.82 30.87
C PRO A 180 -13.17 5.36 30.57
N GLN A 181 -12.65 4.64 31.60
CA GLN A 181 -12.41 3.21 31.50
C GLN A 181 -13.70 2.44 31.24
N ARG A 182 -13.60 1.37 30.42
CA ARG A 182 -14.74 0.50 30.11
C ARG A 182 -14.32 -0.98 30.07
N LYS A 183 -15.19 -1.85 30.59
CA LYS A 183 -15.00 -3.29 30.49
C LYS A 183 -15.36 -3.78 29.08
N LEU A 184 -14.47 -4.54 28.48
CA LEU A 184 -14.67 -5.18 27.20
C LEU A 184 -14.29 -6.65 27.27
N LYS A 185 -14.90 -7.45 26.40
CA LYS A 185 -14.52 -8.84 26.13
C LYS A 185 -13.86 -8.89 24.76
N ILE A 186 -12.67 -9.45 24.70
CA ILE A 186 -11.91 -9.67 23.46
C ILE A 186 -12.02 -11.14 23.10
N GLU A 187 -12.41 -11.41 21.87
CA GLU A 187 -12.42 -12.77 21.32
C GLU A 187 -10.98 -13.23 20.98
N PRO A 188 -10.67 -14.55 20.99
CA PRO A 188 -9.34 -15.03 20.67
C PRO A 188 -8.91 -14.67 19.26
N PHE A 189 -7.62 -14.34 19.10
CA PHE A 189 -7.00 -13.99 17.80
C PHE A 189 -5.50 -14.28 17.83
N TRP A 190 -4.87 -14.34 16.66
CA TRP A 190 -3.41 -14.26 16.55
C TRP A 190 -2.99 -12.84 16.27
N MET A 191 -1.86 -12.46 16.85
CA MET A 191 -1.20 -11.19 16.56
C MET A 191 0.19 -11.44 15.96
N GLY A 192 0.61 -10.61 15.03
CA GLY A 192 1.98 -10.59 14.53
C GLY A 192 2.95 -10.48 15.71
N LYS A 193 3.89 -11.44 15.81
CA LYS A 193 4.92 -11.43 16.86
C LYS A 193 5.75 -10.14 16.83
N TYR A 194 5.96 -9.63 15.64
CA TYR A 194 6.69 -8.40 15.34
C TYR A 194 5.80 -7.44 14.54
N GLU A 195 6.23 -6.21 14.42
CA GLU A 195 5.74 -5.27 13.41
C GLU A 195 5.99 -5.83 12.01
N VAL A 196 5.16 -5.47 11.02
CA VAL A 196 5.42 -5.84 9.62
C VAL A 196 6.72 -5.21 9.17
N THR A 197 7.64 -6.02 8.65
CA THR A 197 8.97 -5.58 8.25
C THR A 197 9.00 -5.07 6.81
N TRP A 198 10.05 -4.32 6.45
CA TRP A 198 10.32 -3.97 5.06
C TRP A 198 10.55 -5.20 4.18
N ASP A 199 11.12 -6.29 4.74
CA ASP A 199 11.29 -7.54 4.00
C ASP A 199 9.96 -8.09 3.52
N GLU A 200 8.90 -7.98 4.34
CA GLU A 200 7.54 -8.39 4.01
C GLU A 200 6.83 -7.39 3.10
N TYR A 201 6.84 -6.10 3.49
CA TYR A 201 6.03 -5.06 2.85
C TYR A 201 6.49 -4.75 1.41
N ARG A 202 7.78 -4.88 1.10
CA ARG A 202 8.33 -4.66 -0.24
C ARG A 202 7.78 -5.62 -1.29
N PHE A 203 7.41 -6.85 -0.93
CA PHE A 203 6.75 -7.78 -1.85
C PHE A 203 5.34 -7.34 -2.24
N PHE A 204 4.66 -6.62 -1.36
CA PHE A 204 3.42 -5.95 -1.70
C PHE A 204 3.64 -4.71 -2.57
N MET A 205 4.63 -3.89 -2.24
CA MET A 205 4.93 -2.66 -3.00
C MET A 205 5.42 -2.94 -4.42
N PHE A 206 6.27 -3.96 -4.59
CA PHE A 206 6.98 -4.22 -5.85
C PHE A 206 6.64 -5.62 -6.37
N GLN A 207 5.71 -5.67 -7.29
CA GLN A 207 5.18 -6.92 -7.85
C GLN A 207 6.26 -7.82 -8.46
N ASN A 208 7.29 -7.24 -9.05
CA ASN A 208 8.41 -7.96 -9.66
C ASN A 208 9.35 -8.66 -8.66
N LEU A 209 9.29 -8.33 -7.37
CA LEU A 209 10.12 -8.99 -6.35
C LEU A 209 9.59 -10.37 -5.97
N ALA A 210 8.29 -10.61 -6.11
CA ALA A 210 7.63 -11.84 -5.67
C ALA A 210 7.63 -12.96 -6.72
N ASN A 211 8.38 -12.87 -7.81
CA ASN A 211 8.35 -13.81 -8.93
C ASN A 211 6.91 -14.13 -9.41
N GLU A 212 6.01 -13.17 -9.29
CA GLU A 212 4.62 -13.31 -9.73
C GLU A 212 4.54 -13.12 -11.23
N THR A 213 3.94 -14.08 -11.93
CA THR A 213 3.56 -13.90 -13.33
C THR A 213 2.27 -13.11 -13.37
N LEU A 214 2.25 -11.98 -14.08
CA LEU A 214 1.05 -11.15 -14.26
C LEU A 214 -0.07 -12.01 -14.87
N GLY A 215 -1.28 -11.94 -14.32
CA GLY A 215 -2.42 -12.72 -14.78
C GLY A 215 -2.48 -14.16 -14.24
N ALA A 216 -1.45 -14.63 -13.52
CA ALA A 216 -1.48 -15.97 -12.92
C ALA A 216 -2.51 -16.09 -11.79
N ASP A 217 -2.76 -15.01 -11.05
CA ASP A 217 -3.84 -14.89 -10.07
C ASP A 217 -4.57 -13.55 -10.22
N PRO A 218 -5.68 -13.53 -10.97
CA PRO A 218 -6.44 -12.29 -11.21
C PRO A 218 -6.94 -11.59 -9.94
N SER A 219 -7.06 -12.31 -8.82
CA SER A 219 -7.46 -11.69 -7.55
C SER A 219 -6.31 -10.93 -6.89
N LEU A 220 -5.08 -11.41 -7.03
CA LEU A 220 -3.89 -10.69 -6.57
C LEU A 220 -3.61 -9.46 -7.43
N ASP A 221 -3.77 -9.60 -8.75
CA ASP A 221 -3.58 -8.50 -9.70
C ASP A 221 -4.64 -7.40 -9.54
N ALA A 222 -5.83 -7.75 -9.04
CA ALA A 222 -6.92 -6.80 -8.79
C ALA A 222 -6.79 -6.04 -7.47
N ILE A 223 -5.87 -6.43 -6.58
CA ILE A 223 -5.62 -5.68 -5.34
C ILE A 223 -4.78 -4.46 -5.67
N SER A 224 -5.30 -3.29 -5.31
CA SER A 224 -4.56 -2.04 -5.45
C SER A 224 -3.27 -2.07 -4.64
N ARG A 225 -2.19 -1.61 -5.25
CA ARG A 225 -0.84 -1.59 -4.65
C ARG A 225 -0.25 -0.18 -4.69
N PRO A 226 0.69 0.13 -3.78
CA PRO A 226 1.37 1.42 -3.77
C PRO A 226 2.03 1.72 -5.13
N THR A 227 1.85 2.94 -5.60
CA THR A 227 2.68 3.48 -6.67
C THR A 227 4.12 3.62 -6.20
N LYS A 228 5.09 3.67 -7.13
CA LYS A 228 6.49 3.88 -6.74
C LYS A 228 6.64 5.20 -5.98
N PRO A 229 7.20 5.21 -4.76
CA PRO A 229 7.40 6.44 -4.01
C PRO A 229 8.45 7.34 -4.67
N TYR A 230 8.36 8.65 -4.45
CA TYR A 230 9.33 9.64 -4.96
C TYR A 230 10.67 9.56 -4.22
N VAL A 231 10.64 9.18 -2.95
CA VAL A 231 11.81 8.99 -2.10
C VAL A 231 11.84 7.57 -1.57
N GLU A 232 12.99 7.11 -1.16
CA GLU A 232 13.10 5.83 -0.47
C GLU A 232 12.50 5.96 0.93
N MET A 233 11.44 5.16 1.22
CA MET A 233 10.56 5.38 2.37
C MET A 233 11.12 4.85 3.71
N SER A 234 12.30 4.24 3.73
CA SER A 234 13.03 3.96 4.98
C SER A 234 13.86 5.16 5.46
N PHE A 235 13.99 6.19 4.61
CA PHE A 235 14.80 7.39 4.86
C PHE A 235 16.24 7.07 5.27
N GLY A 236 16.76 5.92 4.82
CA GLY A 236 18.11 5.46 5.14
C GLY A 236 18.28 4.87 6.55
N MET A 237 17.21 4.74 7.33
CA MET A 237 17.29 4.22 8.70
C MET A 237 17.43 2.71 8.79
N GLY A 238 17.18 1.96 7.71
CA GLY A 238 17.37 0.50 7.62
C GLY A 238 16.21 -0.22 6.95
N ILE A 239 16.49 -1.37 6.35
CA ILE A 239 15.50 -2.17 5.59
C ILE A 239 15.44 -3.60 6.12
N ASN A 240 16.48 -4.40 5.98
CA ASN A 240 16.44 -5.83 6.28
C ASN A 240 16.26 -6.11 7.79
N GLY A 241 15.14 -6.69 8.16
CA GLY A 241 14.75 -6.97 9.55
C GLY A 241 14.23 -5.75 10.32
N PHE A 242 14.10 -4.60 9.67
CA PHE A 242 13.52 -3.39 10.26
C PHE A 242 12.03 -3.27 9.96
N PRO A 243 11.23 -2.61 10.82
CA PRO A 243 9.80 -2.39 10.57
C PRO A 243 9.59 -1.49 9.35
N ALA A 244 8.55 -1.78 8.58
CA ALA A 244 8.09 -0.91 7.52
C ALA A 244 7.39 0.32 8.10
N ILE A 245 7.71 1.50 7.58
CA ILE A 245 7.19 2.79 8.06
C ILE A 245 6.58 3.63 6.95
N SER A 246 5.99 4.76 7.34
CA SER A 246 5.56 5.83 6.43
C SER A 246 4.47 5.42 5.44
N MET A 247 3.66 4.41 5.78
CA MET A 247 2.48 4.05 5.02
C MET A 247 1.20 4.59 5.67
N THR A 248 0.21 4.89 4.85
CA THR A 248 -1.13 5.24 5.32
C THR A 248 -1.85 4.01 5.91
N GLN A 249 -2.90 4.24 6.69
CA GLN A 249 -3.78 3.14 7.15
C GLN A 249 -4.39 2.38 5.96
N HIS A 250 -4.76 3.09 4.89
CA HIS A 250 -5.22 2.47 3.64
C HIS A 250 -4.20 1.47 3.09
N ALA A 251 -2.94 1.88 2.97
CA ALA A 251 -1.87 1.01 2.46
C ALA A 251 -1.66 -0.23 3.35
N ALA A 252 -1.73 -0.08 4.67
CA ALA A 252 -1.65 -1.19 5.62
C ALA A 252 -2.85 -2.16 5.48
N ASN A 253 -4.07 -1.63 5.27
CA ASN A 253 -5.26 -2.44 5.01
C ASN A 253 -5.15 -3.21 3.68
N LYS A 254 -4.62 -2.58 2.61
CA LYS A 254 -4.40 -3.24 1.32
C LYS A 254 -3.29 -4.29 1.39
N TYR A 255 -2.24 -4.07 2.20
CA TYR A 255 -1.26 -5.11 2.50
C TYR A 255 -1.92 -6.32 3.19
N ALA A 256 -2.78 -6.10 4.18
CA ALA A 256 -3.51 -7.17 4.86
C ALA A 256 -4.42 -7.96 3.90
N GLN A 257 -5.11 -7.27 2.97
CA GLN A 257 -5.89 -7.89 1.90
C GLN A 257 -5.02 -8.75 0.98
N TRP A 258 -3.87 -8.21 0.55
CA TRP A 258 -2.92 -8.92 -0.30
C TRP A 258 -2.35 -10.17 0.39
N LEU A 259 -1.90 -10.04 1.64
CA LEU A 259 -1.37 -11.18 2.39
C LEU A 259 -2.44 -12.26 2.60
N SER A 260 -3.70 -11.84 2.81
CA SER A 260 -4.83 -12.77 2.94
C SER A 260 -5.07 -13.54 1.65
N ALA A 261 -5.06 -12.88 0.51
CA ALA A 261 -5.21 -13.51 -0.80
C ALA A 261 -4.05 -14.46 -1.12
N LYS A 262 -2.82 -14.11 -0.72
CA LYS A 262 -1.60 -14.90 -0.92
C LYS A 262 -1.58 -16.20 -0.12
N THR A 263 -2.06 -16.12 1.12
CA THR A 263 -1.82 -17.20 2.10
C THR A 263 -3.05 -18.05 2.40
N GLY A 264 -4.24 -17.60 1.98
CA GLY A 264 -5.50 -18.25 2.34
C GLY A 264 -5.85 -18.11 3.82
N HIS A 265 -5.26 -17.16 4.54
CA HIS A 265 -5.62 -16.78 5.91
C HIS A 265 -6.18 -15.36 5.92
N PHE A 266 -7.16 -15.07 6.77
CA PHE A 266 -7.68 -13.71 6.87
C PHE A 266 -6.84 -12.88 7.82
N TYR A 267 -6.24 -11.80 7.31
CA TYR A 267 -5.48 -10.80 8.09
C TYR A 267 -6.13 -9.44 7.99
N ARG A 268 -5.98 -8.65 9.04
CA ARG A 268 -6.37 -7.24 9.14
C ARG A 268 -5.53 -6.49 10.16
N LEU A 269 -5.66 -5.19 10.21
CA LEU A 269 -5.18 -4.40 11.34
C LEU A 269 -5.94 -4.79 12.63
N PRO A 270 -5.32 -4.67 13.82
CA PRO A 270 -6.04 -4.82 15.08
C PRO A 270 -7.08 -3.73 15.25
N THR A 271 -8.14 -4.01 16.00
CA THR A 271 -8.93 -2.93 16.63
C THR A 271 -8.11 -2.27 17.73
N GLU A 272 -8.43 -1.03 18.09
CA GLU A 272 -7.79 -0.35 19.21
C GLU A 272 -7.90 -1.17 20.52
N ALA A 273 -9.05 -1.81 20.72
CA ALA A 273 -9.30 -2.67 21.88
C ALA A 273 -8.44 -3.94 21.88
N GLU A 274 -8.28 -4.61 20.75
CA GLU A 274 -7.42 -5.79 20.61
C GLU A 274 -5.95 -5.43 20.82
N TRP A 275 -5.52 -4.30 20.26
CA TRP A 275 -4.16 -3.82 20.42
C TRP A 275 -3.84 -3.53 21.90
N GLU A 276 -4.72 -2.77 22.58
CA GLU A 276 -4.53 -2.43 24.00
C GLU A 276 -4.59 -3.68 24.88
N TYR A 277 -5.51 -4.61 24.62
CA TYR A 277 -5.58 -5.88 25.32
C TYR A 277 -4.27 -6.67 25.20
N ALA A 278 -3.74 -6.79 24.00
CA ALA A 278 -2.48 -7.49 23.74
C ALA A 278 -1.30 -6.78 24.43
N CYS A 279 -1.27 -5.44 24.40
CA CYS A 279 -0.22 -4.65 25.04
C CYS A 279 -0.21 -4.86 26.55
N ARG A 280 -1.35 -4.85 27.21
CA ARG A 280 -1.47 -5.04 28.67
C ARG A 280 -1.15 -6.47 29.09
N ALA A 281 -1.29 -7.46 28.24
CA ALA A 281 -0.92 -8.88 28.44
C ALA A 281 -1.23 -9.43 29.85
N GLY A 282 -2.33 -8.97 30.44
CA GLY A 282 -2.77 -9.40 31.77
C GLY A 282 -1.95 -8.86 32.94
N LYS A 283 -1.03 -7.93 32.73
CA LYS A 283 -0.22 -7.31 33.81
C LYS A 283 -0.11 -5.80 33.62
N THR A 284 -0.03 -5.10 34.74
CA THR A 284 0.41 -3.70 34.78
C THR A 284 1.80 -3.56 34.19
N GLU A 285 2.04 -2.46 33.51
CA GLU A 285 3.33 -2.04 32.93
C GLU A 285 4.41 -1.88 34.01
N SER A 286 4.83 -2.97 34.64
CA SER A 286 5.85 -2.99 35.66
C SER A 286 7.13 -3.59 35.08
N GLY A 287 8.03 -2.73 34.60
CA GLY A 287 9.33 -3.14 34.08
C GLY A 287 10.17 -1.93 33.72
N ASN A 288 11.45 -2.16 33.54
CA ASN A 288 12.35 -1.14 32.97
C ASN A 288 11.96 -0.95 31.49
N LEU A 289 11.38 0.22 31.14
CA LEU A 289 10.96 0.51 29.78
C LEU A 289 12.12 0.40 28.78
N ASP A 290 13.35 0.74 29.19
CA ASP A 290 14.54 0.60 28.34
C ASP A 290 14.84 -0.84 27.91
N GLU A 291 14.40 -1.83 28.69
CA GLU A 291 14.54 -3.24 28.33
C GLU A 291 13.45 -3.72 27.35
N ASN A 292 12.32 -3.03 27.31
CA ASN A 292 11.11 -3.47 26.62
C ASN A 292 10.78 -2.63 25.39
N ALA A 293 11.32 -1.39 25.28
CA ALA A 293 10.93 -0.44 24.24
C ALA A 293 12.10 0.37 23.69
N TRP A 294 11.98 0.75 22.42
CA TRP A 294 12.82 1.75 21.78
C TRP A 294 12.10 3.11 21.78
N HIS A 295 12.71 4.13 22.34
CA HIS A 295 12.20 5.49 22.46
C HIS A 295 13.32 6.51 22.26
N VAL A 296 13.04 7.80 22.24
CA VAL A 296 14.02 8.85 21.95
C VAL A 296 15.30 8.75 22.79
N GLY A 297 15.21 8.28 24.02
CA GLY A 297 16.36 8.15 24.93
C GLY A 297 17.32 7.00 24.58
N ASN A 298 16.94 6.02 23.79
CA ASN A 298 17.76 4.83 23.53
C ASN A 298 17.73 4.33 22.06
N SER A 299 16.98 4.97 21.18
CA SER A 299 16.79 4.56 19.78
C SER A 299 17.89 5.01 18.83
N MET A 300 18.79 5.92 19.26
CA MET A 300 19.80 6.55 18.39
C MET A 300 19.17 7.25 17.17
N GLU A 301 18.09 8.02 17.42
CA GLU A 301 17.37 8.85 16.45
C GLU A 301 16.81 8.08 15.22
N LYS A 302 16.51 6.78 15.38
CA LYS A 302 15.94 5.95 14.32
C LYS A 302 15.24 4.72 14.89
N TYR A 303 14.32 4.13 14.11
CA TYR A 303 13.78 2.82 14.45
C TYR A 303 14.85 1.72 14.41
N GLN A 304 14.60 0.63 15.09
CA GLN A 304 15.56 -0.45 15.30
C GLN A 304 15.04 -1.76 14.70
N LEU A 305 15.93 -2.75 14.58
CA LEU A 305 15.54 -4.12 14.19
C LEU A 305 14.44 -4.64 15.11
N THR A 306 13.42 -5.26 14.52
CA THR A 306 12.30 -5.86 15.27
C THR A 306 12.79 -6.96 16.23
N GLY A 307 12.14 -7.10 17.38
CA GLY A 307 12.42 -8.18 18.33
C GLY A 307 13.75 -8.08 19.09
N LYS A 308 14.33 -6.90 19.22
CA LYS A 308 15.60 -6.70 19.96
C LYS A 308 15.40 -6.30 21.43
N LYS A 309 14.18 -5.97 21.81
CA LYS A 309 13.79 -5.74 23.19
C LYS A 309 13.09 -6.99 23.74
N LYS A 310 12.72 -7.00 25.03
CA LYS A 310 12.00 -8.11 25.65
C LYS A 310 10.54 -8.14 25.18
N PRO A 311 9.97 -9.32 24.92
CA PRO A 311 8.55 -9.42 24.60
C PRO A 311 7.68 -9.24 25.87
N ASN A 312 6.41 -8.98 25.66
CA ASN A 312 5.41 -9.03 26.72
C ASN A 312 5.04 -10.49 27.08
N ALA A 313 4.11 -10.67 28.02
CA ALA A 313 3.73 -12.02 28.51
C ALA A 313 3.04 -12.90 27.44
N PHE A 314 2.51 -12.33 26.35
CA PHE A 314 2.00 -13.09 25.21
C PHE A 314 3.09 -13.45 24.19
N GLY A 315 4.33 -12.99 24.39
CA GLY A 315 5.43 -13.22 23.43
C GLY A 315 5.43 -12.25 22.26
N VAL A 316 4.72 -11.11 22.36
CA VAL A 316 4.69 -10.05 21.35
C VAL A 316 5.77 -9.01 21.66
N TYR A 317 6.55 -8.65 20.65
CA TYR A 317 7.66 -7.69 20.74
C TYR A 317 7.22 -6.30 20.25
N ASP A 318 7.92 -5.28 20.73
CA ASP A 318 7.88 -3.91 20.21
C ASP A 318 6.46 -3.28 20.16
N LEU A 319 5.55 -3.70 21.08
CA LEU A 319 4.24 -3.06 21.20
C LEU A 319 4.33 -1.64 21.77
N LEU A 320 5.39 -1.33 22.51
CA LEU A 320 5.70 0.00 22.95
C LEU A 320 7.01 0.46 22.31
N GLY A 321 6.99 1.63 21.69
CA GLY A 321 8.15 2.21 21.01
C GLY A 321 8.43 1.56 19.67
N ASN A 322 9.63 1.66 19.19
CA ASN A 322 10.11 1.32 17.86
C ASN A 322 9.30 2.07 16.79
N VAL A 323 8.18 1.54 16.31
CA VAL A 323 7.26 2.30 15.45
C VAL A 323 5.84 2.28 16.00
N ALA A 324 5.14 3.39 15.90
CA ALA A 324 3.73 3.48 16.23
C ALA A 324 2.90 2.65 15.24
N GLU A 325 1.78 2.09 15.68
CA GLU A 325 1.05 1.09 14.93
C GLU A 325 -0.38 1.50 14.63
N TRP A 326 -0.77 1.33 13.35
CA TRP A 326 -2.14 1.53 12.92
C TRP A 326 -3.09 0.52 13.56
N THR A 327 -4.27 1.03 13.99
CA THR A 327 -5.47 0.22 14.22
C THR A 327 -6.52 0.50 13.14
N VAL A 328 -7.61 -0.28 13.10
CA VAL A 328 -8.72 -0.02 12.15
C VAL A 328 -9.58 1.16 12.54
N ASP A 329 -9.44 1.66 13.77
CA ASP A 329 -10.36 2.63 14.35
C ASP A 329 -10.14 4.05 13.82
N GLN A 330 -11.26 4.75 13.61
CA GLN A 330 -11.26 6.21 13.53
C GLN A 330 -10.92 6.78 14.91
N TYR A 331 -10.02 7.75 14.96
CA TYR A 331 -9.78 8.44 16.22
C TYR A 331 -10.90 9.45 16.53
N ASP A 332 -11.52 9.25 17.69
CA ASP A 332 -12.44 10.19 18.31
C ASP A 332 -11.99 10.37 19.76
N PRO A 333 -11.63 11.58 20.19
CA PRO A 333 -11.18 11.82 21.58
C PRO A 333 -12.27 11.52 22.62
N LYS A 334 -13.53 11.40 22.20
CA LYS A 334 -14.67 11.05 23.04
C LYS A 334 -15.17 9.62 22.82
N ALA A 335 -14.41 8.77 22.09
CA ALA A 335 -14.85 7.42 21.77
C ALA A 335 -15.19 6.60 23.01
N PHE A 336 -14.39 6.72 24.06
CA PHE A 336 -14.57 5.91 25.28
C PHE A 336 -15.79 6.31 26.13
N ALA A 337 -16.30 7.52 25.96
CA ALA A 337 -17.56 7.97 26.58
C ALA A 337 -18.81 7.52 25.81
N LYS A 338 -18.66 6.94 24.60
CA LYS A 338 -19.75 6.49 23.75
C LYS A 338 -19.86 4.95 23.79
N PRO A 339 -21.04 4.37 23.55
CA PRO A 339 -21.17 2.93 23.34
C PRO A 339 -20.24 2.45 22.22
N LEU A 340 -19.63 1.27 22.39
CA LEU A 340 -18.85 0.66 21.32
C LEU A 340 -19.76 0.32 20.14
N PRO A 341 -19.42 0.71 18.90
CA PRO A 341 -20.21 0.33 17.73
C PRO A 341 -20.35 -1.19 17.58
N ALA A 342 -21.45 -1.64 16.96
CA ALA A 342 -21.70 -3.06 16.73
C ALA A 342 -20.59 -3.77 15.91
N ALA A 343 -19.78 -3.01 15.18
CA ALA A 343 -18.60 -3.51 14.46
C ALA A 343 -17.44 -3.90 15.40
N GLY A 344 -17.49 -3.58 16.70
CA GLY A 344 -16.42 -3.82 17.66
C GLY A 344 -15.26 -2.82 17.57
N TYR A 345 -15.35 -1.81 16.72
CA TYR A 345 -14.40 -0.73 16.52
C TYR A 345 -15.12 0.52 16.01
N VAL A 346 -14.46 1.67 16.00
CA VAL A 346 -15.02 2.93 15.47
C VAL A 346 -14.74 2.99 13.94
N PRO A 347 -15.76 2.78 13.08
CA PRO A 347 -15.54 2.78 11.62
C PRO A 347 -15.05 4.14 11.12
N SER A 348 -14.22 4.11 10.09
CA SER A 348 -13.72 5.32 9.44
C SER A 348 -14.84 6.11 8.78
N SER A 349 -14.86 7.42 9.01
CA SER A 349 -15.82 8.38 8.44
C SER A 349 -15.12 9.51 7.69
N THR A 350 -13.84 9.73 7.99
CA THR A 350 -12.98 10.74 7.37
C THR A 350 -11.57 10.17 7.17
N PRO A 351 -10.76 10.70 6.24
CA PRO A 351 -9.38 10.27 6.03
C PRO A 351 -8.46 10.52 7.24
N TYR A 352 -8.83 11.43 8.11
CA TYR A 352 -8.14 11.79 9.35
C TYR A 352 -9.16 12.19 10.42
N PRO A 353 -8.82 12.00 11.71
CA PRO A 353 -7.72 11.22 12.23
C PRO A 353 -8.05 9.73 12.38
N HIS A 354 -7.07 8.84 12.18
CA HIS A 354 -7.15 7.42 12.55
C HIS A 354 -6.33 7.15 13.81
N VAL A 355 -6.65 6.07 14.53
CA VAL A 355 -5.95 5.73 15.77
C VAL A 355 -4.61 5.05 15.47
N SER A 356 -3.55 5.59 16.06
CA SER A 356 -2.23 5.00 16.17
C SER A 356 -1.90 4.73 17.65
N LYS A 357 -1.21 3.62 17.92
CA LYS A 357 -0.90 3.13 19.27
C LYS A 357 0.60 2.87 19.43
N GLY A 358 1.04 2.76 20.69
CA GLY A 358 2.38 2.30 21.08
C GLY A 358 3.44 3.38 21.22
N GLY A 359 3.31 4.47 20.45
CA GLY A 359 4.39 5.45 20.27
C GLY A 359 5.53 4.89 19.45
N GLY A 360 6.51 5.72 19.12
CA GLY A 360 7.63 5.34 18.26
C GLY A 360 9.01 5.69 18.82
N TRP A 361 10.01 5.41 18.03
CA TRP A 361 11.44 5.64 18.34
C TRP A 361 11.78 7.10 18.70
N SER A 362 11.00 8.05 18.24
CA SER A 362 11.18 9.50 18.48
C SER A 362 10.35 10.05 19.63
N ASP A 363 9.49 9.23 20.24
CA ASP A 363 8.63 9.66 21.34
C ASP A 363 9.35 9.58 22.70
N ASP A 364 8.95 10.46 23.63
CA ASP A 364 9.34 10.36 25.02
C ASP A 364 8.81 9.09 25.67
N ALA A 365 9.58 8.50 26.58
CA ALA A 365 9.20 7.32 27.33
C ALA A 365 7.83 7.45 28.04
N SER A 366 7.44 8.65 28.45
CA SER A 366 6.16 8.94 29.08
C SER A 366 4.95 8.71 28.16
N ARG A 367 5.15 8.70 26.83
CA ARG A 367 4.11 8.44 25.83
C ARG A 367 3.96 6.96 25.47
N LEU A 368 4.94 6.13 25.83
CA LEU A 368 4.94 4.70 25.53
C LEU A 368 4.13 3.95 26.59
N ARG A 369 2.81 4.04 26.50
CA ARG A 369 1.86 3.39 27.39
C ARG A 369 0.75 2.70 26.62
N CYS A 370 0.28 1.55 27.09
CA CYS A 370 -0.76 0.79 26.39
C CYS A 370 -2.06 1.60 26.22
N GLY A 371 -2.39 2.47 27.16
CA GLY A 371 -3.58 3.34 27.10
C GLY A 371 -3.40 4.58 26.22
N ALA A 372 -2.15 4.99 25.93
CA ALA A 372 -1.89 6.19 25.13
C ALA A 372 -2.46 6.06 23.72
N ARG A 373 -3.00 7.18 23.20
CA ARG A 373 -3.64 7.26 21.90
C ARG A 373 -3.04 8.40 21.09
N LEU A 374 -2.87 8.20 19.79
CA LEU A 374 -2.46 9.23 18.85
C LEU A 374 -3.43 9.27 17.67
N GLY A 375 -4.00 10.42 17.40
CA GLY A 375 -4.78 10.65 16.17
C GLY A 375 -3.86 11.05 15.03
N SER A 376 -3.99 10.40 13.87
CA SER A 376 -3.26 10.83 12.67
C SER A 376 -3.72 12.19 12.19
N ASP A 377 -2.87 12.88 11.42
CA ASP A 377 -3.14 14.22 10.93
C ASP A 377 -2.74 14.37 9.46
N ALA A 378 -3.38 15.30 8.74
CA ALA A 378 -3.08 15.59 7.35
C ALA A 378 -1.63 16.11 7.15
N SER A 379 -1.03 16.69 8.18
CA SER A 379 0.37 17.15 8.17
C SER A 379 1.38 16.01 8.02
N TRP A 380 1.00 14.75 8.32
CA TRP A 380 1.87 13.57 8.17
C TRP A 380 2.27 13.28 6.72
N LYS A 381 1.69 13.97 5.75
CA LYS A 381 2.08 13.96 4.33
C LYS A 381 2.21 15.37 3.73
N MET A 382 2.67 16.30 4.53
CA MET A 382 2.80 17.69 4.08
C MET A 382 3.83 17.83 2.96
N GLN A 383 4.96 17.12 3.05
CA GLN A 383 6.06 17.15 2.08
C GLN A 383 5.82 16.27 0.85
N ASP A 384 4.70 15.53 0.77
CA ASP A 384 4.37 14.77 -0.43
C ASP A 384 4.20 15.72 -1.63
N PRO A 385 5.03 15.58 -2.68
CA PRO A 385 5.00 16.46 -3.84
C PRO A 385 3.82 16.19 -4.79
N GLN A 386 3.05 15.12 -4.58
CA GLN A 386 1.94 14.76 -5.47
C GLN A 386 0.72 15.67 -5.26
N LEU A 387 0.00 15.92 -6.34
CA LEU A 387 -1.29 16.60 -6.31
C LEU A 387 -2.31 15.81 -7.17
N PRO A 388 -3.32 15.18 -6.54
CA PRO A 388 -3.57 15.09 -5.10
C PRO A 388 -2.47 14.28 -4.37
N LYS A 389 -2.32 14.53 -3.06
CA LYS A 389 -1.34 13.82 -2.24
C LYS A 389 -1.61 12.32 -2.24
N SER A 390 -0.55 11.53 -2.13
CA SER A 390 -0.61 10.07 -2.16
C SER A 390 -1.58 9.51 -1.11
N ILE A 391 -2.35 8.50 -1.50
CA ILE A 391 -3.13 7.70 -0.55
C ILE A 391 -2.31 6.56 0.07
N TRP A 392 -1.05 6.40 -0.36
CA TRP A 392 -0.19 5.29 0.04
C TRP A 392 0.85 5.65 1.09
N TYR A 393 1.37 6.88 1.06
CA TYR A 393 2.55 7.27 1.82
C TYR A 393 2.30 8.45 2.74
N LEU A 394 3.08 8.47 3.83
CA LEU A 394 3.16 9.54 4.82
C LEU A 394 4.60 10.05 4.84
N THR A 395 4.90 11.12 4.16
CA THR A 395 6.27 11.66 4.04
C THR A 395 6.82 12.20 5.35
N ASP A 396 5.94 12.58 6.27
CA ASP A 396 6.28 13.27 7.51
C ASP A 396 6.01 12.44 8.78
N ALA A 397 5.64 11.15 8.63
CA ALA A 397 5.38 10.23 9.74
C ALA A 397 6.32 9.02 9.69
N GLN A 398 7.62 9.27 9.81
CA GLN A 398 8.68 8.24 9.77
C GLN A 398 8.67 7.30 10.99
N PHE A 399 7.78 7.56 11.94
CA PHE A 399 7.54 6.74 13.11
C PHE A 399 6.35 5.79 12.95
N GLN A 400 5.59 5.86 11.85
CA GLN A 400 4.33 5.15 11.68
C GLN A 400 4.49 3.87 10.88
N GLY A 401 4.25 2.74 11.54
CA GLY A 401 4.20 1.40 10.97
C GLY A 401 2.88 0.69 11.30
N PHE A 402 2.88 -0.63 11.33
CA PHE A 402 1.71 -1.43 11.67
C PHE A 402 2.08 -2.89 11.96
N ARG A 403 1.16 -3.61 12.61
CA ARG A 403 1.17 -5.08 12.70
C ARG A 403 -0.18 -5.65 12.32
N LEU A 404 -0.23 -6.95 12.05
CA LEU A 404 -1.45 -7.63 11.66
C LEU A 404 -2.00 -8.49 12.79
N VAL A 405 -3.32 -8.72 12.72
CA VAL A 405 -4.02 -9.75 13.49
C VAL A 405 -4.77 -10.70 12.58
N ARG A 406 -5.02 -11.90 13.07
CA ARG A 406 -5.87 -12.92 12.46
C ARG A 406 -6.90 -13.37 13.50
N PRO A 407 -8.18 -13.02 13.38
CA PRO A 407 -9.21 -13.52 14.28
C PRO A 407 -9.33 -15.05 14.24
N LEU A 408 -9.59 -15.69 15.39
CA LEU A 408 -9.86 -17.13 15.44
C LEU A 408 -11.15 -17.46 14.68
N ARG A 409 -12.18 -16.63 14.83
CA ARG A 409 -13.40 -16.70 14.01
C ARG A 409 -13.13 -16.03 12.66
N THR A 410 -13.12 -16.80 11.59
CA THR A 410 -13.06 -16.26 10.25
C THR A 410 -14.35 -15.47 9.93
N PRO A 411 -14.29 -14.18 9.59
CA PRO A 411 -15.47 -13.41 9.27
C PRO A 411 -16.01 -13.72 7.87
N GLY A 412 -17.24 -13.30 7.58
CA GLY A 412 -17.80 -13.37 6.23
C GLY A 412 -17.21 -12.31 5.30
N ALA A 413 -17.39 -12.50 3.99
CA ALA A 413 -16.82 -11.61 2.94
C ALA A 413 -17.17 -10.13 3.12
N ALA A 414 -18.40 -9.81 3.51
CA ALA A 414 -18.82 -8.42 3.76
C ALA A 414 -18.11 -7.78 4.95
N GLU A 415 -17.78 -8.58 5.98
CA GLU A 415 -17.02 -8.13 7.12
C GLU A 415 -15.53 -7.96 6.75
N MET A 416 -14.95 -8.91 6.00
CA MET A 416 -13.59 -8.80 5.45
C MET A 416 -13.44 -7.53 4.59
N PHE A 417 -14.42 -7.28 3.71
CA PHE A 417 -14.45 -6.07 2.88
C PHE A 417 -14.32 -4.79 3.72
N ARG A 418 -15.08 -4.68 4.83
CA ARG A 418 -15.05 -3.49 5.70
C ARG A 418 -13.69 -3.28 6.38
N TYR A 419 -12.96 -4.34 6.71
CA TYR A 419 -11.61 -4.23 7.27
C TYR A 419 -10.57 -3.82 6.24
N TRP A 420 -10.69 -4.28 5.00
CA TRP A 420 -9.71 -3.98 3.96
C TRP A 420 -9.96 -2.65 3.23
N ASN A 421 -11.17 -2.12 3.36
CA ASN A 421 -11.60 -0.90 2.68
C ASN A 421 -12.26 0.04 3.69
N ASN A 422 -11.49 1.01 4.17
CA ASN A 422 -12.00 1.96 5.17
C ASN A 422 -13.08 2.92 4.62
N GLY A 423 -13.24 2.99 3.28
CA GLY A 423 -14.30 3.76 2.61
C GLY A 423 -14.05 5.26 2.50
N VAL A 424 -12.95 5.76 3.02
CA VAL A 424 -12.66 7.22 3.07
C VAL A 424 -11.52 7.62 2.14
N GLU A 425 -10.54 6.77 1.88
CA GLU A 425 -9.53 6.98 0.85
C GLU A 425 -10.00 6.38 -0.46
N ARG A 426 -9.90 7.13 -1.52
CA ARG A 426 -10.30 6.72 -2.88
C ARG A 426 -9.14 6.95 -3.83
N GLU A 427 -8.92 5.99 -4.71
CA GLU A 427 -7.96 6.06 -5.81
C GLU A 427 -8.41 7.00 -6.93
#